data_dfa906332bf2bc3a06e7e2d9bc5302bc
#
_entry.id   dfa906332bf2bc3a06e7e2d9bc5302bc
#
_cell.length_a   1.000
_cell.length_b   1.000
_cell.length_c   1.000
_cell.angle_alpha   90.00
_cell.angle_beta   90.00
_cell.angle_gamma   90.00
#
_symmetry.space_group_name_H-M   'P 1'
#
loop_
_entity.id
_entity.type
_entity.pdbx_description
1 polymer ?
#
loop_
_entity_poly.entity_id
_entity_poly.type
_entity_poly.pdbx_seq_one_letter_code
_entity_poly.pdbx_strand_id
1 'polypeptide(L)'
;MNKIITISREFGSGGREFGCRLAENLGIKYYDKEIIAKIASKADLSEGYVKEVVEKRPMPLFPMTIGATFAAVGVYYPLMVEESVYTAQTEVLQELAEQSDCVIVGRCADYILRDYNPYKIFIYADMPSRIKRCVDRAAPDEKLSEKEMKKKINNVDESRAKYYDFYTGQKWGARQNYNVCINTTGMEIKKLAEDYSHMLK
;
A
#
# COMPACT_ATOMS: atom_id res chain seq x y z
N MET A 1 -8.23 16.31 -16.58
CA MET A 1 -7.62 15.73 -15.38
C MET A 1 -7.90 14.24 -15.44
N ASN A 2 -6.89 13.39 -15.27
CA ASN A 2 -7.06 11.96 -15.37
C ASN A 2 -7.91 11.41 -14.20
N LYS A 3 -8.66 10.33 -14.45
CA LYS A 3 -9.40 9.60 -13.42
C LYS A 3 -8.42 8.75 -12.61
N ILE A 4 -8.16 9.12 -11.37
CA ILE A 4 -7.24 8.43 -10.48
C ILE A 4 -8.03 7.76 -9.37
N ILE A 5 -7.86 6.45 -9.20
CA ILE A 5 -8.47 5.67 -8.12
C ILE A 5 -7.36 5.09 -7.28
N THR A 6 -7.36 5.35 -5.98
CA THR A 6 -6.38 4.80 -5.05
C THR A 6 -7.04 3.77 -4.13
N ILE A 7 -6.35 2.65 -3.90
CA ILE A 7 -6.87 1.55 -3.07
C ILE A 7 -5.90 1.26 -1.94
N SER A 8 -6.28 1.68 -0.74
CA SER A 8 -5.67 1.22 0.50
C SER A 8 -6.40 -0.03 0.99
N ARG A 9 -5.71 -0.95 1.66
CA ARG A 9 -6.30 -2.27 1.95
C ARG A 9 -5.61 -3.00 3.10
N GLU A 10 -6.39 -3.73 3.88
CA GLU A 10 -5.87 -4.74 4.80
C GLU A 10 -5.32 -5.95 4.05
N PHE A 11 -4.36 -6.68 4.65
CA PHE A 11 -3.83 -7.90 4.07
C PHE A 11 -4.88 -9.02 4.11
N GLY A 12 -5.07 -9.70 2.98
CA GLY A 12 -6.09 -10.75 2.85
C GLY A 12 -7.52 -10.24 2.61
N SER A 13 -7.76 -8.93 2.59
CA SER A 13 -9.10 -8.36 2.33
C SER A 13 -9.60 -8.50 0.89
N GLY A 14 -8.75 -8.92 -0.05
CA GLY A 14 -9.11 -8.96 -1.47
C GLY A 14 -8.88 -7.65 -2.22
N GLY A 15 -8.38 -6.59 -1.54
CA GLY A 15 -8.23 -5.25 -2.14
C GLY A 15 -7.33 -5.18 -3.37
N ARG A 16 -6.28 -6.04 -3.45
CA ARG A 16 -5.44 -6.14 -4.66
C ARG A 16 -6.22 -6.67 -5.87
N GLU A 17 -6.95 -7.76 -5.67
CA GLU A 17 -7.80 -8.35 -6.72
C GLU A 17 -8.91 -7.39 -7.14
N PHE A 18 -9.56 -6.74 -6.16
CA PHE A 18 -10.56 -5.73 -6.43
C PHE A 18 -10.01 -4.61 -7.33
N GLY A 19 -8.82 -4.08 -7.01
CA GLY A 19 -8.19 -3.03 -7.80
C GLY A 19 -7.86 -3.44 -9.22
N CYS A 20 -7.30 -4.64 -9.40
CA CYS A 20 -6.99 -5.19 -10.70
C CYS A 20 -8.25 -5.33 -11.58
N ARG A 21 -9.29 -5.99 -11.04
CA ARG A 21 -10.57 -6.18 -11.75
C ARG A 21 -11.30 -4.87 -12.02
N LEU A 22 -11.24 -3.93 -11.09
CA LEU A 22 -11.83 -2.60 -11.27
C LEU A 22 -11.18 -1.87 -12.44
N ALA A 23 -9.84 -1.91 -12.54
CA ALA A 23 -9.11 -1.31 -13.64
C ALA A 23 -9.46 -1.98 -14.98
N GLU A 24 -9.52 -3.32 -15.01
CA GLU A 24 -9.94 -4.11 -16.20
C GLU A 24 -11.35 -3.70 -16.65
N ASN A 25 -12.33 -3.64 -15.73
CA ASN A 25 -13.72 -3.31 -16.05
C ASN A 25 -13.92 -1.86 -16.50
N LEU A 26 -13.06 -0.95 -16.04
CA LEU A 26 -13.04 0.46 -16.44
C LEU A 26 -12.19 0.72 -17.68
N GLY A 27 -11.37 -0.23 -18.12
CA GLY A 27 -10.45 -0.08 -19.26
C GLY A 27 -9.30 0.90 -18.99
N ILE A 28 -8.86 1.04 -17.74
CA ILE A 28 -7.80 1.97 -17.31
C ILE A 28 -6.57 1.22 -16.78
N LYS A 29 -5.46 1.93 -16.60
CA LYS A 29 -4.19 1.32 -16.15
C LYS A 29 -4.30 0.84 -14.71
N TYR A 30 -3.57 -0.24 -14.40
CA TYR A 30 -3.44 -0.79 -13.05
C TYR A 30 -1.99 -0.75 -12.61
N TYR A 31 -1.72 -0.23 -11.41
CA TYR A 31 -0.38 -0.13 -10.84
C TYR A 31 -0.34 -0.70 -9.42
N ASP A 32 0.57 -1.64 -9.15
CA ASP A 32 0.80 -2.29 -7.84
C ASP A 32 2.29 -2.62 -7.65
N LYS A 33 2.74 -3.81 -8.12
CA LYS A 33 4.12 -4.28 -7.89
C LYS A 33 5.15 -3.57 -8.76
N GLU A 34 4.81 -3.23 -9.98
CA GLU A 34 5.67 -2.54 -10.94
C GLU A 34 6.12 -1.16 -10.46
N ILE A 35 5.41 -0.56 -9.51
CA ILE A 35 5.81 0.70 -8.89
C ILE A 35 7.17 0.54 -8.18
N ILE A 36 7.44 -0.64 -7.56
CA ILE A 36 8.71 -0.91 -6.87
C ILE A 36 9.89 -0.83 -7.83
N ALA A 37 9.78 -1.46 -9.00
CA ALA A 37 10.83 -1.41 -10.01
C ALA A 37 11.12 0.03 -10.47
N LYS A 38 10.07 0.83 -10.67
CA LYS A 38 10.21 2.24 -11.05
C LYS A 38 10.87 3.08 -9.94
N ILE A 39 10.47 2.87 -8.68
CA ILE A 39 11.09 3.55 -7.52
C ILE A 39 12.57 3.15 -7.41
N ALA A 40 12.88 1.87 -7.53
CA ALA A 40 14.23 1.34 -7.45
C ALA A 40 15.14 1.95 -8.52
N SER A 41 14.66 1.98 -9.78
CA SER A 41 15.37 2.62 -10.88
C SER A 41 15.59 4.11 -10.64
N LYS A 42 14.59 4.82 -10.12
CA LYS A 42 14.68 6.27 -9.89
C LYS A 42 15.57 6.64 -8.71
N ALA A 43 15.59 5.81 -7.67
CA ALA A 43 16.41 6.01 -6.48
C ALA A 43 17.83 5.42 -6.61
N ASP A 44 18.14 4.75 -7.71
CA ASP A 44 19.42 4.00 -7.92
C ASP A 44 19.67 2.95 -6.83
N LEU A 45 18.61 2.18 -6.51
CA LEU A 45 18.60 1.16 -5.47
C LEU A 45 18.11 -0.19 -6.01
N SER A 46 18.40 -1.30 -5.31
CA SER A 46 17.84 -2.59 -5.67
C SER A 46 16.35 -2.68 -5.32
N GLU A 47 15.56 -3.39 -6.16
CA GLU A 47 14.12 -3.61 -5.89
C GLU A 47 13.88 -4.31 -4.55
N GLY A 48 14.77 -5.25 -4.16
CA GLY A 48 14.69 -5.94 -2.88
C GLY A 48 14.78 -4.97 -1.71
N TYR A 49 15.72 -4.02 -1.76
CA TYR A 49 15.88 -3.01 -0.72
C TYR A 49 14.68 -2.03 -0.69
N VAL A 50 14.26 -1.51 -1.84
CA VAL A 50 13.08 -0.63 -1.91
C VAL A 50 11.83 -1.33 -1.36
N LYS A 51 11.61 -2.59 -1.74
CA LYS A 51 10.49 -3.38 -1.21
C LYS A 51 10.57 -3.50 0.32
N GLU A 52 11.76 -3.72 0.85
CA GLU A 52 11.98 -3.82 2.28
C GLU A 52 11.66 -2.49 2.99
N VAL A 53 12.14 -1.36 2.49
CA VAL A 53 11.89 -0.02 3.05
C VAL A 53 10.41 0.32 3.06
N VAL A 54 9.71 0.14 1.91
CA VAL A 54 8.28 0.51 1.79
C VAL A 54 7.31 -0.49 2.43
N GLU A 55 7.78 -1.66 2.85
CA GLU A 55 7.00 -2.67 3.56
C GLU A 55 7.39 -2.77 5.05
N LYS A 56 8.51 -2.18 5.46
CA LYS A 56 8.96 -2.13 6.86
C LYS A 56 8.48 -0.86 7.56
N ARG A 57 8.56 -0.93 8.87
CA ARG A 57 8.38 0.20 9.77
C ARG A 57 9.54 1.17 9.58
N PRO A 58 9.30 2.48 9.32
CA PRO A 58 10.35 3.49 9.39
C PRO A 58 11.00 3.46 10.77
N MET A 59 12.31 3.68 10.82
CA MET A 59 13.02 3.76 12.11
C MET A 59 12.50 4.96 12.89
N PRO A 60 12.02 4.78 14.15
CA PRO A 60 11.58 5.91 14.95
C PRO A 60 12.78 6.85 15.20
N LEU A 61 12.59 8.12 14.92
CA LEU A 61 13.50 9.18 15.35
C LEU A 61 13.42 9.26 16.89
N PHE A 62 14.24 8.51 17.59
CA PHE A 62 14.46 8.81 19.00
C PHE A 62 15.25 10.11 19.09
N PRO A 63 14.83 11.10 19.90
CA PRO A 63 15.67 12.22 20.23
C PRO A 63 16.88 11.65 20.97
N MET A 64 18.00 11.48 20.24
CA MET A 64 19.26 11.10 20.86
C MET A 64 19.75 12.29 21.66
N THR A 65 19.65 12.20 22.98
CA THR A 65 20.36 13.06 23.90
C THR A 65 21.85 12.96 23.57
N ILE A 66 22.40 14.08 23.18
CA ILE A 66 23.75 14.31 22.69
C ILE A 66 24.77 13.71 23.64
N GLY A 67 25.48 12.68 23.21
CA GLY A 67 26.55 12.07 23.97
C GLY A 67 27.51 11.17 23.17
N ALA A 68 27.23 10.90 21.89
CA ALA A 68 28.10 10.00 21.13
C ALA A 68 28.17 10.38 19.65
N THR A 69 29.20 11.12 19.30
CA THR A 69 29.50 11.61 17.93
C THR A 69 29.70 10.49 16.89
N PHE A 70 29.94 9.26 17.31
CA PHE A 70 30.13 8.12 16.41
C PHE A 70 28.85 7.29 16.14
N ALA A 71 27.85 7.33 17.01
CA ALA A 71 26.57 6.64 16.79
C ALA A 71 25.65 7.40 15.81
N ALA A 72 25.84 8.69 15.65
CA ALA A 72 25.03 9.54 14.76
C ALA A 72 25.17 9.17 13.27
N VAL A 73 26.36 8.77 12.82
CA VAL A 73 26.60 8.42 11.41
C VAL A 73 25.88 7.13 11.02
N GLY A 74 25.85 6.13 11.91
CA GLY A 74 25.18 4.84 11.65
C GLY A 74 23.65 4.91 11.59
N VAL A 75 23.05 5.94 12.22
CA VAL A 75 21.58 6.13 12.22
C VAL A 75 21.15 7.12 11.13
N TYR A 76 22.00 8.09 10.81
CA TYR A 76 21.69 9.14 9.84
C TYR A 76 21.60 8.61 8.38
N TYR A 77 22.48 7.70 8.00
CA TYR A 77 22.51 7.13 6.65
C TYR A 77 21.23 6.35 6.27
N PRO A 78 20.73 5.40 7.09
CA PRO A 78 19.44 4.73 6.81
C PRO A 78 18.27 5.70 6.67
N LEU A 79 18.21 6.75 7.50
CA LEU A 79 17.14 7.76 7.43
C LEU A 79 17.17 8.55 6.13
N MET A 80 18.34 8.95 5.66
CA MET A 80 18.47 9.66 4.37
C MET A 80 18.04 8.77 3.20
N VAL A 81 18.33 7.48 3.26
CA VAL A 81 17.93 6.53 2.20
C VAL A 81 16.43 6.27 2.23
N GLU A 82 15.82 6.14 3.41
CA GLU A 82 14.36 5.99 3.56
C GLU A 82 13.63 7.23 3.01
N GLU A 83 14.13 8.44 3.28
CA GLU A 83 13.60 9.69 2.72
C GLU A 83 13.76 9.77 1.20
N SER A 84 14.90 9.34 0.68
CA SER A 84 15.16 9.24 -0.77
C SER A 84 14.18 8.29 -1.46
N VAL A 85 13.90 7.13 -0.85
CA VAL A 85 12.91 6.16 -1.37
C VAL A 85 11.50 6.77 -1.37
N TYR A 86 11.09 7.48 -0.32
CA TYR A 86 9.78 8.13 -0.27
C TYR A 86 9.65 9.27 -1.30
N THR A 87 10.72 10.04 -1.51
CA THR A 87 10.77 11.08 -2.54
C THR A 87 10.62 10.46 -3.94
N ALA A 88 11.41 9.43 -4.26
CA ALA A 88 11.31 8.71 -5.52
C ALA A 88 9.91 8.08 -5.71
N GLN A 89 9.32 7.53 -4.64
CA GLN A 89 7.95 7.02 -4.65
C GLN A 89 6.93 8.12 -5.00
N THR A 90 7.08 9.30 -4.41
CA THR A 90 6.20 10.44 -4.67
C THR A 90 6.25 10.85 -6.14
N GLU A 91 7.44 11.02 -6.69
CA GLU A 91 7.64 11.40 -8.08
C GLU A 91 7.10 10.34 -9.05
N VAL A 92 7.38 9.05 -8.82
CA VAL A 92 6.86 7.95 -9.64
C VAL A 92 5.33 7.93 -9.64
N LEU A 93 4.69 8.10 -8.49
CA LEU A 93 3.23 8.10 -8.40
C LEU A 93 2.61 9.29 -9.13
N GLN A 94 3.21 10.47 -9.04
CA GLN A 94 2.77 11.67 -9.76
C GLN A 94 2.91 11.49 -11.27
N GLU A 95 4.05 10.99 -11.76
CA GLU A 95 4.26 10.67 -13.17
C GLU A 95 3.21 9.69 -13.71
N LEU A 96 2.90 8.62 -12.95
CA LEU A 96 1.89 7.63 -13.35
C LEU A 96 0.47 8.24 -13.41
N ALA A 97 0.14 9.11 -12.46
CA ALA A 97 -1.15 9.80 -12.40
C ALA A 97 -1.32 10.82 -13.54
N GLU A 98 -0.24 11.42 -14.02
CA GLU A 98 -0.24 12.35 -15.14
C GLU A 98 -0.34 11.66 -16.51
N GLN A 99 0.17 10.42 -16.60
CA GLN A 99 0.22 9.68 -17.87
C GLN A 99 -1.15 9.19 -18.35
N SER A 100 -2.03 8.74 -17.44
CA SER A 100 -3.32 8.15 -17.84
C SER A 100 -4.29 7.99 -16.67
N ASP A 101 -5.55 7.70 -16.99
CA ASP A 101 -6.51 7.16 -16.04
C ASP A 101 -5.96 5.88 -15.42
N CYS A 102 -6.05 5.73 -14.07
CA CYS A 102 -5.42 4.59 -13.41
C CYS A 102 -6.04 4.22 -12.07
N VAL A 103 -5.81 2.95 -11.70
CA VAL A 103 -5.99 2.41 -10.35
C VAL A 103 -4.61 2.15 -9.75
N ILE A 104 -4.33 2.73 -8.60
CA ILE A 104 -3.06 2.57 -7.86
C ILE A 104 -3.32 1.91 -6.51
N VAL A 105 -2.56 0.85 -6.19
CA VAL A 105 -2.79 0.06 -4.98
C VAL A 105 -1.70 0.28 -3.93
N GLY A 106 -2.06 0.94 -2.82
CA GLY A 106 -1.19 1.20 -1.66
C GLY A 106 -0.21 2.35 -1.88
N ARG A 107 0.99 2.25 -1.24
CA ARG A 107 2.11 3.21 -1.37
C ARG A 107 1.76 4.64 -0.94
N CYS A 108 0.86 4.81 0.02
CA CYS A 108 0.36 6.14 0.42
C CYS A 108 -0.18 6.98 -0.76
N ALA A 109 -0.61 6.31 -1.86
CA ALA A 109 -1.04 7.00 -3.08
C ALA A 109 -2.24 7.93 -2.83
N ASP A 110 -3.14 7.56 -1.91
CA ASP A 110 -4.27 8.37 -1.47
C ASP A 110 -3.86 9.71 -0.85
N TYR A 111 -2.69 9.76 -0.20
CA TYR A 111 -2.13 10.97 0.40
C TYR A 111 -1.19 11.71 -0.58
N ILE A 112 -0.28 10.98 -1.23
CA ILE A 112 0.68 11.56 -2.18
C ILE A 112 -0.03 12.28 -3.31
N LEU A 113 -1.09 11.68 -3.85
CA LEU A 113 -1.85 12.22 -4.98
C LEU A 113 -3.04 13.11 -4.57
N ARG A 114 -3.11 13.59 -3.31
CA ARG A 114 -4.24 14.39 -2.81
C ARG A 114 -4.57 15.62 -3.67
N ASP A 115 -3.55 16.22 -4.25
CA ASP A 115 -3.70 17.42 -5.10
C ASP A 115 -4.22 17.08 -6.52
N TYR A 116 -4.24 15.80 -6.89
CA TYR A 116 -4.84 15.26 -8.12
C TYR A 116 -6.30 14.82 -7.93
N ASN A 117 -6.89 15.08 -6.77
CA ASN A 117 -8.25 14.72 -6.41
C ASN A 117 -8.62 13.24 -6.69
N PRO A 118 -7.84 12.25 -6.18
CA PRO A 118 -8.09 10.84 -6.42
C PRO A 118 -9.36 10.36 -5.73
N TYR A 119 -10.05 9.38 -6.33
CA TYR A 119 -11.10 8.65 -5.65
C TYR A 119 -10.48 7.58 -4.74
N LYS A 120 -10.60 7.76 -3.43
CA LYS A 120 -9.89 6.99 -2.41
C LYS A 120 -10.78 5.88 -1.84
N ILE A 121 -10.33 4.64 -1.95
CA ILE A 121 -11.04 3.46 -1.45
C ILE A 121 -10.20 2.76 -0.40
N PHE A 122 -10.83 2.37 0.72
CA PHE A 122 -10.24 1.47 1.71
C PHE A 122 -10.97 0.13 1.73
N ILE A 123 -10.22 -0.98 1.54
CA ILE A 123 -10.78 -2.34 1.51
C ILE A 123 -10.38 -3.10 2.77
N TYR A 124 -11.38 -3.61 3.51
CA TYR A 124 -11.17 -4.38 4.73
C TYR A 124 -12.08 -5.61 4.79
N ALA A 125 -11.80 -6.52 5.70
CA ALA A 125 -12.66 -7.67 5.99
C ALA A 125 -12.41 -8.19 7.40
N ASP A 126 -13.31 -9.06 7.88
CA ASP A 126 -13.08 -9.78 9.13
C ASP A 126 -11.88 -10.75 9.04
N MET A 127 -11.32 -11.10 10.17
CA MET A 127 -10.14 -11.96 10.24
C MET A 127 -10.36 -13.35 9.65
N PRO A 128 -11.50 -14.04 9.89
CA PRO A 128 -11.77 -15.35 9.28
C PRO A 128 -11.76 -15.31 7.74
N SER A 129 -12.42 -14.32 7.13
CA SER A 129 -12.45 -14.17 5.67
C SER A 129 -11.06 -13.88 5.10
N ARG A 130 -10.27 -13.09 5.81
CA ARG A 130 -8.89 -12.75 5.41
C ARG A 130 -7.98 -13.97 5.47
N ILE A 131 -8.04 -14.76 6.55
CA ILE A 131 -7.28 -16.01 6.70
C ILE A 131 -7.68 -16.98 5.59
N LYS A 132 -8.99 -17.20 5.41
CA LYS A 132 -9.48 -18.12 4.35
C LYS A 132 -8.91 -17.73 2.97
N ARG A 133 -9.02 -16.46 2.57
CA ARG A 133 -8.47 -15.99 1.28
C ARG A 133 -6.96 -16.17 1.16
N CYS A 134 -6.23 -15.98 2.25
CA CYS A 134 -4.77 -16.19 2.25
C CYS A 134 -4.42 -17.67 2.10
N VAL A 135 -5.13 -18.57 2.78
CA VAL A 135 -4.93 -20.02 2.68
C VAL A 135 -5.29 -20.54 1.29
N ASP A 136 -6.45 -20.12 0.75
CA ASP A 136 -6.92 -20.53 -0.57
C ASP A 136 -5.95 -20.11 -1.70
N ARG A 137 -5.09 -19.13 -1.47
CA ARG A 137 -4.12 -18.58 -2.43
C ARG A 137 -2.67 -18.90 -2.13
N ALA A 138 -2.41 -19.57 -1.01
CA ALA A 138 -1.06 -19.98 -0.65
C ALA A 138 -0.55 -21.05 -1.61
N ALA A 139 0.74 -20.98 -1.96
CA ALA A 139 1.39 -22.05 -2.70
C ALA A 139 1.39 -23.34 -1.86
N PRO A 140 1.42 -24.54 -2.49
CA PRO A 140 1.34 -25.81 -1.78
C PRO A 140 2.41 -26.04 -0.73
N ASP A 141 3.55 -25.37 -0.87
CA ASP A 141 4.73 -25.38 0.01
C ASP A 141 4.65 -24.31 1.11
N GLU A 142 3.77 -23.33 1.02
CA GLU A 142 3.55 -22.25 1.99
C GLU A 142 2.41 -22.55 2.99
N LYS A 143 2.30 -23.76 3.51
CA LYS A 143 1.23 -24.12 4.45
C LYS A 143 1.53 -23.57 5.84
N LEU A 144 0.96 -22.40 6.14
CA LEU A 144 0.93 -21.84 7.49
C LEU A 144 -0.32 -22.33 8.24
N SER A 145 -0.18 -22.61 9.54
CA SER A 145 -1.32 -22.81 10.42
C SER A 145 -2.17 -21.53 10.50
N GLU A 146 -3.42 -21.65 10.89
CA GLU A 146 -4.32 -20.50 11.06
C GLU A 146 -3.73 -19.44 12.01
N LYS A 147 -3.10 -19.89 13.10
CA LYS A 147 -2.44 -19.01 14.07
C LYS A 147 -1.26 -18.22 13.45
N GLU A 148 -0.44 -18.89 12.66
CA GLU A 148 0.68 -18.26 11.95
C GLU A 148 0.19 -17.31 10.86
N MET A 149 -0.85 -17.69 10.11
CA MET A 149 -1.47 -16.82 9.12
C MET A 149 -2.03 -15.56 9.76
N LYS A 150 -2.76 -15.68 10.88
CA LYS A 150 -3.25 -14.53 11.65
C LYS A 150 -2.12 -13.60 12.10
N LYS A 151 -1.01 -14.17 12.59
CA LYS A 151 0.19 -13.40 12.97
C LYS A 151 0.80 -12.68 11.76
N LYS A 152 0.92 -13.36 10.60
CA LYS A 152 1.40 -12.77 9.34
C LYS A 152 0.52 -11.59 8.90
N ILE A 153 -0.80 -11.78 8.94
CA ILE A 153 -1.79 -10.75 8.58
C ILE A 153 -1.61 -9.51 9.46
N ASN A 154 -1.58 -9.69 10.78
CA ASN A 154 -1.43 -8.57 11.73
C ASN A 154 -0.11 -7.83 11.53
N ASN A 155 1.01 -8.56 11.37
CA ASN A 155 2.32 -7.96 11.16
C ASN A 155 2.38 -7.10 9.88
N VAL A 156 1.79 -7.60 8.79
CA VAL A 156 1.76 -6.84 7.52
C VAL A 156 0.93 -5.56 7.66
N ASP A 157 -0.24 -5.64 8.30
CA ASP A 157 -1.09 -4.47 8.48
C ASP A 157 -0.49 -3.46 9.47
N GLU A 158 0.16 -3.95 10.53
CA GLU A 158 0.89 -3.08 11.47
C GLU A 158 2.04 -2.34 10.77
N SER A 159 2.78 -3.03 9.89
CA SER A 159 3.84 -2.38 9.11
C SER A 159 3.28 -1.31 8.16
N ARG A 160 2.18 -1.61 7.46
CA ARG A 160 1.50 -0.64 6.59
C ARG A 160 0.99 0.57 7.36
N ALA A 161 0.34 0.34 8.50
CA ALA A 161 -0.16 1.41 9.35
C ALA A 161 0.99 2.32 9.81
N LYS A 162 2.08 1.75 10.32
CA LYS A 162 3.25 2.52 10.79
C LYS A 162 3.90 3.33 9.67
N TYR A 163 4.04 2.74 8.48
CA TYR A 163 4.57 3.44 7.31
C TYR A 163 3.67 4.60 6.90
N TYR A 164 2.37 4.35 6.80
CA TYR A 164 1.38 5.35 6.43
C TYR A 164 1.33 6.49 7.44
N ASP A 165 1.18 6.16 8.73
CA ASP A 165 1.08 7.15 9.81
C ASP A 165 2.33 8.03 9.88
N PHE A 166 3.52 7.45 9.66
CA PHE A 166 4.79 8.18 9.68
C PHE A 166 4.90 9.21 8.55
N TYR A 167 4.62 8.80 7.30
CA TYR A 167 4.81 9.69 6.16
C TYR A 167 3.63 10.64 5.90
N THR A 168 2.44 10.32 6.40
CA THR A 168 1.24 11.13 6.13
C THR A 168 0.77 11.94 7.32
N GLY A 169 1.19 11.59 8.53
CA GLY A 169 0.64 12.14 9.76
C GLY A 169 -0.83 11.75 10.02
N GLN A 170 -1.39 10.85 9.21
CA GLN A 170 -2.77 10.40 9.30
C GLN A 170 -2.85 8.95 9.78
N LYS A 171 -3.96 8.58 10.41
CA LYS A 171 -4.18 7.20 10.85
C LYS A 171 -4.63 6.34 9.67
N TRP A 172 -3.87 5.26 9.37
CA TRP A 172 -4.23 4.30 8.34
C TRP A 172 -5.59 3.64 8.62
N GLY A 173 -6.42 3.51 7.58
CA GLY A 173 -7.76 2.92 7.68
C GLY A 173 -8.80 3.82 8.37
N ALA A 174 -8.45 5.03 8.80
CA ALA A 174 -9.42 5.96 9.35
C ALA A 174 -10.37 6.44 8.25
N ARG A 175 -11.67 6.20 8.45
CA ARG A 175 -12.72 6.41 7.43
C ARG A 175 -12.72 7.80 6.80
N GLN A 176 -12.34 8.82 7.56
CA GLN A 176 -12.31 10.21 7.08
C GLN A 176 -11.24 10.47 6.01
N ASN A 177 -10.27 9.57 5.83
CA ASN A 177 -9.21 9.70 4.83
C ASN A 177 -9.66 9.17 3.46
N TYR A 178 -10.81 8.48 3.37
CA TYR A 178 -11.28 7.78 2.18
C TYR A 178 -12.67 8.24 1.77
N ASN A 179 -12.94 8.20 0.47
CA ASN A 179 -14.30 8.46 -0.06
C ASN A 179 -15.23 7.28 0.27
N VAL A 180 -14.68 6.06 0.25
CA VAL A 180 -15.43 4.83 0.56
C VAL A 180 -14.55 3.84 1.31
N CYS A 181 -15.16 3.18 2.32
CA CYS A 181 -14.59 2.02 3.00
C CYS A 181 -15.48 0.80 2.71
N ILE A 182 -14.94 -0.23 2.08
CA ILE A 182 -15.69 -1.42 1.64
C ILE A 182 -15.34 -2.62 2.52
N ASN A 183 -16.34 -3.18 3.20
CA ASN A 183 -16.22 -4.44 3.90
C ASN A 183 -16.46 -5.60 2.93
N THR A 184 -15.45 -6.42 2.69
CA THR A 184 -15.52 -7.55 1.75
C THR A 184 -15.75 -8.89 2.44
N THR A 185 -16.16 -8.89 3.72
CA THR A 185 -16.47 -10.12 4.46
C THR A 185 -17.55 -10.91 3.74
N GLY A 186 -17.27 -12.18 3.42
CA GLY A 186 -18.20 -13.06 2.73
C GLY A 186 -18.53 -12.70 1.27
N MET A 187 -17.88 -11.66 0.72
CA MET A 187 -18.16 -11.20 -0.65
C MET A 187 -17.27 -11.88 -1.69
N GLU A 188 -17.84 -12.07 -2.88
CA GLU A 188 -17.09 -12.43 -4.08
C GLU A 188 -16.47 -11.17 -4.70
N ILE A 189 -15.13 -11.09 -4.69
CA ILE A 189 -14.39 -9.88 -5.11
C ILE A 189 -14.63 -9.55 -6.59
N LYS A 190 -14.78 -10.57 -7.45
CA LYS A 190 -15.04 -10.37 -8.89
C LYS A 190 -16.33 -9.60 -9.10
N LYS A 191 -17.43 -10.09 -8.51
CA LYS A 191 -18.74 -9.46 -8.64
C LYS A 191 -18.76 -8.07 -8.04
N LEU A 192 -18.15 -7.90 -6.86
CA LEU A 192 -18.04 -6.59 -6.21
C LEU A 192 -17.33 -5.57 -7.11
N ALA A 193 -16.22 -5.95 -7.76
CA ALA A 193 -15.49 -5.05 -8.66
C ALA A 193 -16.29 -4.71 -9.93
N GLU A 194 -17.07 -5.66 -10.45
CA GLU A 194 -17.99 -5.45 -11.57
C GLU A 194 -19.08 -4.44 -11.21
N ASP A 195 -19.82 -4.69 -10.12
CA ASP A 195 -20.89 -3.82 -9.66
C ASP A 195 -20.36 -2.40 -9.37
N TYR A 196 -19.18 -2.31 -8.75
CA TYR A 196 -18.57 -1.03 -8.42
C TYR A 196 -18.09 -0.26 -9.66
N SER A 197 -17.64 -0.97 -10.70
CA SER A 197 -17.25 -0.34 -11.96
C SER A 197 -18.42 0.38 -12.65
N HIS A 198 -19.64 -0.14 -12.53
CA HIS A 198 -20.85 0.51 -13.05
C HIS A 198 -21.17 1.83 -12.35
N MET A 199 -20.84 1.96 -11.05
CA MET A 199 -21.02 3.21 -10.29
C MET A 199 -20.02 4.29 -10.67
N LEU A 200 -18.85 3.89 -11.20
CA LEU A 200 -17.76 4.81 -11.52
C LEU A 200 -17.68 5.18 -13.01
N LYS A 201 -18.47 4.56 -13.86
CA LYS A 201 -18.63 4.94 -15.28
C LYS A 201 -19.47 6.19 -15.41
#